data_582f58ba2dabd94dcc3cbc382e43d01c
#
_entry.id   582f58ba2dabd94dcc3cbc382e43d01c
#
_cell.length_a   1.000
_cell.length_b   1.000
_cell.length_c   1.000
_cell.angle_alpha   90.00
_cell.angle_beta   90.00
_cell.angle_gamma   90.00
#
_symmetry.space_group_name_H-M   'P 1'
#
loop_
_entity.id
_entity.type
_entity.pdbx_description
1 polymer ?
#
loop_
_entity_poly.entity_id
_entity_poly.type
_entity_poly.pdbx_seq_one_letter_code
_entity_poly.pdbx_strand_id
1 'polypeptide(L)'
;MALITIVVPCYNEEQALPLFYQEITRVAQEMAPVDFEFLFVDDGSKDNTLPVLRSLAEADKRVRFLSFSRNFGKEAGMLAGLQHAKGDFVALMDADLQDPPSLLPKLYHAVTQEGYDCAATRRTTRQGEPPIRSFFARQFYRLINRISDADIVDGARDYRLMRRSVVNAILSLGEYNRFSRGIFGWVGFKTKWIP
;
A
#
# COMPACT_ATOMS: atom_id res chain seq x y z
N MET A 1 -11.96 -19.32 3.53
CA MET A 1 -12.17 -17.93 3.98
C MET A 1 -11.36 -17.01 3.07
N ALA A 2 -11.75 -15.73 2.94
CA ALA A 2 -10.96 -14.77 2.15
C ALA A 2 -9.66 -14.43 2.89
N LEU A 3 -8.55 -14.38 2.17
CA LEU A 3 -7.24 -13.99 2.70
C LEU A 3 -6.88 -12.57 2.21
N ILE A 4 -6.51 -11.69 3.13
CA ILE A 4 -5.94 -10.38 2.84
C ILE A 4 -4.44 -10.42 3.13
N THR A 5 -3.60 -10.11 2.12
CA THR A 5 -2.18 -9.80 2.36
C THR A 5 -2.00 -8.30 2.55
N ILE A 6 -1.43 -7.91 3.68
CA ILE A 6 -1.00 -6.53 3.94
C ILE A 6 0.48 -6.42 3.55
N VAL A 7 0.77 -5.67 2.49
CA VAL A 7 2.14 -5.40 2.02
C VAL A 7 2.59 -4.06 2.58
N VAL A 8 3.71 -4.08 3.29
CA VAL A 8 4.27 -2.90 3.99
C VAL A 8 5.74 -2.72 3.62
N PRO A 9 6.05 -1.82 2.66
CA PRO A 9 7.43 -1.42 2.42
C PRO A 9 8.00 -0.65 3.62
N CYS A 10 9.21 -0.99 4.05
CA CYS A 10 9.85 -0.43 5.23
C CYS A 10 11.28 0.03 4.88
N TYR A 11 11.67 1.19 5.39
CA TYR A 11 13.06 1.67 5.32
C TYR A 11 13.37 2.55 6.53
N ASN A 12 14.18 2.03 7.48
CA ASN A 12 14.50 2.67 8.76
C ASN A 12 13.24 3.00 9.58
N GLU A 13 12.42 1.98 9.83
CA GLU A 13 11.12 2.08 10.52
C GLU A 13 11.13 1.35 11.89
N GLU A 14 12.29 1.20 12.54
CA GLU A 14 12.42 0.47 13.80
C GLU A 14 11.44 0.91 14.90
N GLN A 15 11.11 2.21 14.93
CA GLN A 15 10.20 2.79 15.93
C GLN A 15 8.73 2.68 15.53
N ALA A 16 8.41 2.78 14.24
CA ALA A 16 7.04 2.76 13.75
C ALA A 16 6.46 1.35 13.66
N LEU A 17 7.29 0.36 13.28
CA LEU A 17 6.85 -1.02 13.04
C LEU A 17 6.10 -1.67 14.20
N PRO A 18 6.56 -1.59 15.48
CA PRO A 18 5.82 -2.19 16.60
C PRO A 18 4.43 -1.59 16.79
N LEU A 19 4.31 -0.26 16.61
CA LEU A 19 3.05 0.47 16.74
C LEU A 19 2.10 0.13 15.59
N PHE A 20 2.63 0.11 14.36
CA PHE A 20 1.88 -0.31 13.18
C PHE A 20 1.36 -1.74 13.32
N TYR A 21 2.24 -2.68 13.74
CA TYR A 21 1.88 -4.08 13.90
C TYR A 21 0.79 -4.27 14.95
N GLN A 22 0.87 -3.57 16.08
CA GLN A 22 -0.16 -3.60 17.11
C GLN A 22 -1.51 -3.14 16.55
N GLU A 23 -1.54 -2.01 15.83
CA GLU A 23 -2.79 -1.46 15.31
C GLU A 23 -3.39 -2.31 14.18
N ILE A 24 -2.57 -2.79 13.23
CA ILE A 24 -3.09 -3.63 12.14
C ILE A 24 -3.58 -5.00 12.64
N THR A 25 -2.95 -5.55 13.68
CA THR A 25 -3.39 -6.79 14.32
C THR A 25 -4.73 -6.61 15.02
N ARG A 26 -4.96 -5.48 15.69
CA ARG A 26 -6.25 -5.14 16.28
C ARG A 26 -7.34 -5.06 15.22
N VAL A 27 -7.08 -4.35 14.12
CA VAL A 27 -8.02 -4.24 12.99
C VAL A 27 -8.31 -5.62 12.37
N ALA A 28 -7.28 -6.46 12.20
CA ALA A 28 -7.44 -7.80 11.67
C ALA A 28 -8.35 -8.68 12.54
N GLN A 29 -8.26 -8.56 13.88
CA GLN A 29 -9.16 -9.27 14.81
C GLN A 29 -10.62 -8.82 14.66
N GLU A 30 -10.87 -7.52 14.45
CA GLU A 30 -12.21 -6.96 14.25
C GLU A 30 -12.84 -7.39 12.92
N MET A 31 -12.03 -7.81 11.94
CA MET A 31 -12.51 -8.23 10.62
C MET A 31 -12.78 -9.74 10.50
N ALA A 32 -12.82 -10.50 11.60
CA ALA A 32 -13.18 -11.92 11.55
C ALA A 32 -14.52 -12.14 10.80
N PRO A 33 -14.66 -13.17 9.93
CA PRO A 33 -13.78 -14.31 9.74
C PRO A 33 -12.75 -14.20 8.58
N VAL A 34 -12.25 -13.01 8.28
CA VAL A 34 -11.23 -12.80 7.24
C VAL A 34 -9.86 -13.21 7.77
N ASP A 35 -9.10 -13.97 6.97
CA ASP A 35 -7.72 -14.34 7.29
C ASP A 35 -6.74 -13.25 6.84
N PHE A 36 -5.58 -13.16 7.52
CA PHE A 36 -4.56 -12.16 7.24
C PHE A 36 -3.17 -12.75 7.09
N GLU A 37 -2.41 -12.22 6.13
CA GLU A 37 -0.97 -12.35 5.98
C GLU A 37 -0.35 -10.94 6.05
N PHE A 38 0.69 -10.76 6.88
CA PHE A 38 1.44 -9.51 6.96
C PHE A 38 2.78 -9.69 6.26
N LEU A 39 3.00 -9.01 5.15
CA LEU A 39 4.21 -9.11 4.34
C LEU A 39 4.96 -7.79 4.36
N PHE A 40 6.01 -7.73 5.17
CA PHE A 40 6.91 -6.60 5.25
C PHE A 40 8.03 -6.71 4.22
N VAL A 41 8.43 -5.58 3.62
CA VAL A 41 9.56 -5.55 2.68
C VAL A 41 10.56 -4.52 3.19
N ASP A 42 11.63 -5.00 3.80
CA ASP A 42 12.76 -4.19 4.25
C ASP A 42 13.64 -3.78 3.07
N ASP A 43 13.64 -2.51 2.74
CA ASP A 43 14.40 -1.93 1.63
C ASP A 43 15.85 -1.60 2.05
N GLY A 44 16.53 -2.59 2.66
CA GLY A 44 17.93 -2.48 3.06
C GLY A 44 18.16 -1.47 4.17
N SER A 45 17.35 -1.51 5.22
CA SER A 45 17.46 -0.62 6.39
C SER A 45 18.82 -0.70 7.06
N LYS A 46 19.21 0.41 7.71
CA LYS A 46 20.48 0.55 8.43
C LYS A 46 20.31 0.61 9.94
N ASP A 47 19.07 0.69 10.40
CA ASP A 47 18.67 0.66 11.81
C ASP A 47 18.24 -0.75 12.25
N ASN A 48 17.49 -0.89 13.34
CA ASN A 48 16.98 -2.17 13.83
C ASN A 48 15.69 -2.65 13.18
N THR A 49 15.28 -2.10 12.02
CA THR A 49 14.07 -2.55 11.30
C THR A 49 14.08 -4.05 11.04
N LEU A 50 15.16 -4.61 10.46
CA LEU A 50 15.25 -6.04 10.17
C LEU A 50 15.23 -6.93 11.42
N PRO A 51 15.97 -6.64 12.50
CA PRO A 51 15.81 -7.33 13.80
C PRO A 51 14.36 -7.33 14.32
N VAL A 52 13.66 -6.19 14.25
CA VAL A 52 12.24 -6.10 14.66
C VAL A 52 11.37 -7.03 13.81
N LEU A 53 11.54 -7.03 12.48
CA LEU A 53 10.78 -7.90 11.59
C LEU A 53 11.00 -9.39 11.86
N ARG A 54 12.23 -9.80 12.19
CA ARG A 54 12.55 -11.17 12.60
C ARG A 54 11.80 -11.56 13.86
N SER A 55 11.83 -10.71 14.88
CA SER A 55 11.12 -10.97 16.13
C SER A 55 9.61 -11.07 15.93
N LEU A 56 9.02 -10.23 15.07
CA LEU A 56 7.59 -10.32 14.74
C LEU A 56 7.26 -11.63 14.02
N ALA A 57 8.10 -12.07 13.06
CA ALA A 57 7.89 -13.32 12.32
C ALA A 57 8.07 -14.58 13.19
N GLU A 58 8.91 -14.53 14.22
CA GLU A 58 9.06 -15.59 15.22
C GLU A 58 7.81 -15.68 16.13
N ALA A 59 7.24 -14.53 16.49
CA ALA A 59 6.09 -14.45 17.39
C ALA A 59 4.75 -14.75 16.70
N ASP A 60 4.59 -14.39 15.43
CA ASP A 60 3.34 -14.57 14.67
C ASP A 60 3.60 -15.19 13.29
N LYS A 61 3.09 -16.39 13.07
CA LYS A 61 3.24 -17.13 11.79
C LYS A 61 2.56 -16.46 10.59
N ARG A 62 1.69 -15.49 10.81
CA ARG A 62 1.07 -14.68 9.76
C ARG A 62 2.04 -13.64 9.20
N VAL A 63 3.12 -13.33 9.94
CA VAL A 63 4.14 -12.36 9.55
C VAL A 63 5.19 -13.03 8.67
N ARG A 64 5.43 -12.43 7.52
CA ARG A 64 6.52 -12.77 6.60
C ARG A 64 7.28 -11.50 6.26
N PHE A 65 8.54 -11.63 5.90
CA PHE A 65 9.31 -10.47 5.43
C PHE A 65 10.25 -10.85 4.28
N LEU A 66 10.57 -9.85 3.46
CA LEU A 66 11.63 -9.83 2.48
C LEU A 66 12.64 -8.78 2.93
N SER A 67 13.93 -8.99 2.69
CA SER A 67 14.95 -7.99 2.99
C SER A 67 15.88 -7.84 1.79
N PHE A 68 16.06 -6.61 1.32
CA PHE A 68 16.94 -6.29 0.23
C PHE A 68 18.38 -6.08 0.71
N SER A 69 19.33 -6.37 -0.15
CA SER A 69 20.77 -6.18 0.13
C SER A 69 21.19 -4.71 0.25
N ARG A 70 20.40 -3.79 -0.27
CA ARG A 70 20.55 -2.33 -0.18
C ARG A 70 19.22 -1.65 -0.45
N ASN A 71 19.16 -0.33 -0.25
CA ASN A 71 18.00 0.46 -0.65
C ASN A 71 17.86 0.50 -2.19
N PHE A 72 16.72 0.01 -2.68
CA PHE A 72 16.30 0.05 -4.09
C PHE A 72 15.14 1.01 -4.32
N GLY A 73 14.57 1.56 -3.26
CA GLY A 73 13.45 2.50 -3.27
C GLY A 73 12.08 1.86 -3.06
N LYS A 74 11.13 2.67 -2.58
CA LYS A 74 9.77 2.24 -2.21
C LYS A 74 9.07 1.49 -3.35
N GLU A 75 9.24 1.91 -4.60
CA GLU A 75 8.63 1.27 -5.78
C GLU A 75 9.07 -0.20 -5.93
N ALA A 76 10.37 -0.47 -5.70
CA ALA A 76 10.90 -1.83 -5.72
C ALA A 76 10.33 -2.66 -4.55
N GLY A 77 10.22 -2.08 -3.36
CA GLY A 77 9.61 -2.70 -2.19
C GLY A 77 8.15 -3.07 -2.43
N MET A 78 7.36 -2.15 -2.99
CA MET A 78 5.97 -2.41 -3.35
C MET A 78 5.85 -3.53 -4.39
N LEU A 79 6.67 -3.51 -5.45
CA LEU A 79 6.66 -4.55 -6.47
C LEU A 79 6.97 -5.92 -5.89
N ALA A 80 8.04 -6.04 -5.09
CA ALA A 80 8.42 -7.30 -4.46
C ALA A 80 7.31 -7.81 -3.53
N GLY A 81 6.69 -6.90 -2.75
CA GLY A 81 5.55 -7.24 -1.91
C GLY A 81 4.37 -7.77 -2.71
N LEU A 82 3.98 -7.12 -3.80
CA LEU A 82 2.90 -7.57 -4.68
C LEU A 82 3.19 -8.94 -5.31
N GLN A 83 4.45 -9.20 -5.72
CA GLN A 83 4.88 -10.48 -6.29
C GLN A 83 4.78 -11.64 -5.28
N HIS A 84 5.02 -11.40 -4.01
CA HIS A 84 5.06 -12.43 -2.96
C HIS A 84 3.79 -12.51 -2.12
N ALA A 85 2.84 -11.59 -2.31
CA ALA A 85 1.54 -11.60 -1.66
C ALA A 85 0.69 -12.79 -2.12
N LYS A 86 0.04 -13.51 -1.19
CA LYS A 86 -0.74 -14.73 -1.47
C LYS A 86 -2.26 -14.51 -1.38
N GLY A 87 -2.71 -13.43 -0.76
CA GLY A 87 -4.13 -13.18 -0.47
C GLY A 87 -5.00 -13.02 -1.71
N ASP A 88 -6.29 -13.30 -1.56
CA ASP A 88 -7.33 -12.98 -2.55
C ASP A 88 -7.45 -11.49 -2.78
N PHE A 89 -7.12 -10.73 -1.73
CA PHE A 89 -7.00 -9.29 -1.72
C PHE A 89 -5.62 -8.89 -1.22
N VAL A 90 -5.10 -7.78 -1.75
CA VAL A 90 -3.80 -7.24 -1.32
C VAL A 90 -3.96 -5.78 -0.95
N ALA A 91 -3.58 -5.43 0.27
CA ALA A 91 -3.49 -4.06 0.73
C ALA A 91 -2.04 -3.58 0.69
N LEU A 92 -1.81 -2.38 0.16
CA LEU A 92 -0.55 -1.65 0.30
C LEU A 92 -0.73 -0.63 1.41
N MET A 93 0.18 -0.58 2.38
CA MET A 93 0.17 0.36 3.51
C MET A 93 1.58 0.82 3.85
N ASP A 94 1.70 2.05 4.35
CA ASP A 94 2.95 2.56 4.94
C ASP A 94 2.99 2.27 6.44
N ALA A 95 4.19 2.05 7.00
CA ALA A 95 4.38 1.73 8.42
C ALA A 95 4.21 2.94 9.35
N ASP A 96 4.23 4.17 8.81
CA ASP A 96 4.28 5.44 9.57
C ASP A 96 2.95 5.87 10.20
N LEU A 97 1.87 5.10 10.01
CA LEU A 97 0.51 5.36 10.51
C LEU A 97 -0.11 6.70 10.04
N GLN A 98 0.45 7.36 9.02
CA GLN A 98 -0.19 8.56 8.44
C GLN A 98 -1.54 8.23 7.79
N ASP A 99 -1.70 7.00 7.34
CA ASP A 99 -2.96 6.42 6.89
C ASP A 99 -3.42 5.37 7.92
N PRO A 100 -4.55 5.61 8.62
CA PRO A 100 -4.94 4.74 9.72
C PRO A 100 -5.39 3.36 9.24
N PRO A 101 -4.83 2.26 9.80
CA PRO A 101 -5.27 0.88 9.48
C PRO A 101 -6.77 0.64 9.66
N SER A 102 -7.42 1.41 10.53
CA SER A 102 -8.87 1.36 10.78
C SER A 102 -9.75 1.67 9.56
N LEU A 103 -9.19 2.18 8.46
CA LEU A 103 -9.90 2.33 7.18
C LEU A 103 -10.02 1.00 6.40
N LEU A 104 -9.24 -0.03 6.75
CA LEU A 104 -9.22 -1.31 6.03
C LEU A 104 -10.61 -1.98 5.92
N PRO A 105 -11.45 -2.04 6.97
CA PRO A 105 -12.80 -2.58 6.86
C PRO A 105 -13.66 -1.85 5.81
N LYS A 106 -13.52 -0.52 5.70
CA LYS A 106 -14.24 0.29 4.72
C LYS A 106 -13.75 0.04 3.29
N LEU A 107 -12.42 -0.11 3.11
CA LEU A 107 -11.84 -0.50 1.82
C LEU A 107 -12.32 -1.90 1.42
N TYR A 108 -12.33 -2.84 2.35
CA TYR A 108 -12.79 -4.21 2.12
C TYR A 108 -14.25 -4.29 1.74
N HIS A 109 -15.12 -3.53 2.43
CA HIS A 109 -16.55 -3.43 2.09
C HIS A 109 -16.74 -2.90 0.65
N ALA A 110 -16.00 -1.86 0.26
CA ALA A 110 -16.10 -1.29 -1.08
C ALA A 110 -15.78 -2.33 -2.17
N VAL A 111 -14.73 -3.13 -1.95
CA VAL A 111 -14.29 -4.13 -2.91
C VAL A 111 -15.20 -5.36 -2.92
N THR A 112 -15.71 -5.80 -1.76
CA THR A 112 -16.49 -7.04 -1.67
C THR A 112 -17.99 -6.84 -1.89
N GLN A 113 -18.55 -5.71 -1.47
CA GLN A 113 -20.01 -5.49 -1.44
C GLN A 113 -20.48 -4.45 -2.48
N GLU A 114 -19.63 -3.48 -2.86
CA GLU A 114 -20.06 -2.40 -3.75
C GLU A 114 -19.61 -2.60 -5.20
N GLY A 115 -18.91 -3.72 -5.51
CA GLY A 115 -18.52 -4.08 -6.87
C GLY A 115 -17.35 -3.24 -7.43
N TYR A 116 -16.46 -2.72 -6.57
CA TYR A 116 -15.21 -2.14 -6.98
C TYR A 116 -14.10 -3.19 -7.04
N ASP A 117 -13.11 -2.97 -7.93
CA ASP A 117 -11.94 -3.84 -8.04
C ASP A 117 -10.82 -3.40 -7.11
N CYS A 118 -10.78 -2.09 -6.84
CA CYS A 118 -9.82 -1.44 -5.96
C CYS A 118 -10.53 -0.41 -5.10
N ALA A 119 -10.08 -0.23 -3.85
CA ALA A 119 -10.45 0.89 -3.02
C ALA A 119 -9.16 1.54 -2.49
N ALA A 120 -9.06 2.86 -2.59
CA ALA A 120 -7.86 3.60 -2.26
C ALA A 120 -8.18 4.85 -1.44
N THR A 121 -7.24 5.28 -0.61
CA THR A 121 -7.38 6.51 0.17
C THR A 121 -6.91 7.72 -0.64
N ARG A 122 -7.53 8.86 -0.39
CA ARG A 122 -7.09 10.14 -0.92
C ARG A 122 -7.13 11.23 0.15
N ARG A 123 -6.16 12.10 0.10
CA ARG A 123 -6.13 13.29 0.96
C ARG A 123 -7.15 14.32 0.48
N THR A 124 -8.08 14.70 1.34
CA THR A 124 -9.14 15.69 1.01
C THR A 124 -8.77 17.11 1.39
N THR A 125 -7.85 17.28 2.35
CA THR A 125 -7.44 18.61 2.83
C THR A 125 -5.93 18.80 2.68
N ARG A 126 -5.53 19.95 2.14
CA ARG A 126 -4.13 20.40 2.07
C ARG A 126 -3.83 21.44 3.16
N GLN A 127 -4.52 21.36 4.30
CA GLN A 127 -4.24 22.26 5.43
C GLN A 127 -2.80 22.09 5.89
N GLY A 128 -2.05 23.20 5.93
CA GLY A 128 -0.64 23.21 6.33
C GLY A 128 0.39 23.10 5.21
N GLU A 129 0.00 22.90 3.93
CA GLU A 129 0.96 22.96 2.82
C GLU A 129 1.17 24.40 2.33
N PRO A 130 2.43 24.81 2.04
CA PRO A 130 2.70 26.10 1.41
C PRO A 130 1.93 26.22 0.08
N PRO A 131 1.27 27.38 -0.19
CA PRO A 131 0.43 27.55 -1.40
C PRO A 131 1.21 27.36 -2.71
N ILE A 132 2.51 27.70 -2.70
CA ILE A 132 3.41 27.52 -3.84
C ILE A 132 3.57 26.02 -4.18
N ARG A 133 3.78 25.15 -3.19
CA ARG A 133 3.93 23.70 -3.38
C ARG A 133 2.64 23.08 -3.92
N SER A 134 1.50 23.50 -3.40
CA SER A 134 0.18 23.06 -3.87
C SER A 134 -0.11 23.52 -5.30
N PHE A 135 0.38 24.69 -5.72
CA PHE A 135 0.26 25.17 -7.10
C PHE A 135 1.09 24.30 -8.07
N PHE A 136 2.37 24.08 -7.78
CA PHE A 136 3.23 23.24 -8.62
C PHE A 136 2.73 21.80 -8.69
N ALA A 137 2.26 21.22 -7.59
CA ALA A 137 1.67 19.89 -7.58
C ALA A 137 0.45 19.81 -8.52
N ARG A 138 -0.48 20.79 -8.46
CA ARG A 138 -1.65 20.84 -9.37
C ARG A 138 -1.25 20.98 -10.84
N GLN A 139 -0.23 21.78 -11.14
CA GLN A 139 0.28 21.92 -12.51
C GLN A 139 0.93 20.62 -12.99
N PHE A 140 1.69 19.97 -12.14
CA PHE A 140 2.31 18.66 -12.43
C PHE A 140 1.23 17.61 -12.75
N TYR A 141 0.21 17.45 -11.91
CA TYR A 141 -0.88 16.49 -12.19
C TYR A 141 -1.65 16.84 -13.45
N ARG A 142 -1.90 18.14 -13.71
CA ARG A 142 -2.56 18.58 -14.95
C ARG A 142 -1.72 18.27 -16.19
N LEU A 143 -0.41 18.45 -16.12
CA LEU A 143 0.50 18.13 -17.21
C LEU A 143 0.56 16.61 -17.43
N ILE A 144 0.79 15.83 -16.38
CA ILE A 144 0.85 14.36 -16.46
C ILE A 144 -0.45 13.80 -17.04
N ASN A 145 -1.61 14.21 -16.55
CA ASN A 145 -2.91 13.75 -17.07
C ASN A 145 -3.19 14.21 -18.52
N ARG A 146 -2.44 15.18 -19.04
CA ARG A 146 -2.54 15.60 -20.44
C ARG A 146 -1.64 14.81 -21.40
N ILE A 147 -0.51 14.32 -20.90
CA ILE A 147 0.49 13.58 -21.69
C ILE A 147 0.46 12.07 -21.45
N SER A 148 -0.30 11.61 -20.46
CA SER A 148 -0.46 10.20 -20.08
C SER A 148 -1.94 9.82 -20.21
N ASP A 149 -2.20 8.62 -20.72
CA ASP A 149 -3.55 8.03 -20.73
C ASP A 149 -3.99 7.53 -19.34
N ALA A 150 -3.17 7.73 -18.32
CA ALA A 150 -3.48 7.35 -16.93
C ALA A 150 -4.21 8.50 -16.22
N ASP A 151 -5.38 8.22 -15.65
CA ASP A 151 -6.10 9.17 -14.77
C ASP A 151 -5.48 9.16 -13.39
N ILE A 152 -4.51 10.05 -13.15
CA ILE A 152 -3.84 10.17 -11.85
C ILE A 152 -4.63 11.15 -10.98
N VAL A 153 -5.30 10.60 -9.96
CA VAL A 153 -6.13 11.37 -9.02
C VAL A 153 -5.26 12.22 -8.09
N ASP A 154 -5.54 13.52 -8.04
CA ASP A 154 -4.86 14.44 -7.12
C ASP A 154 -5.13 14.05 -5.66
N GLY A 155 -4.07 14.01 -4.86
CA GLY A 155 -4.14 13.59 -3.45
C GLY A 155 -4.22 12.07 -3.24
N ALA A 156 -4.13 11.25 -4.30
CA ALA A 156 -4.06 9.80 -4.17
C ALA A 156 -2.91 9.38 -3.26
N ARG A 157 -3.19 8.49 -2.30
CA ARG A 157 -2.21 7.87 -1.43
C ARG A 157 -1.89 6.44 -1.90
N ASP A 158 -0.83 5.87 -1.36
CA ASP A 158 -0.44 4.50 -1.70
C ASP A 158 -1.32 3.48 -0.97
N TYR A 159 -1.96 3.85 0.15
CA TYR A 159 -2.87 2.98 0.89
C TYR A 159 -4.09 2.62 0.05
N ARG A 160 -4.16 1.36 -0.32
CA ARG A 160 -5.23 0.78 -1.14
C ARG A 160 -5.43 -0.70 -0.87
N LEU A 161 -6.62 -1.19 -1.13
CA LEU A 161 -6.96 -2.62 -1.18
C LEU A 161 -7.35 -2.99 -2.60
N MET A 162 -6.76 -4.04 -3.13
CA MET A 162 -6.93 -4.51 -4.51
C MET A 162 -7.39 -5.96 -4.54
N ARG A 163 -8.25 -6.32 -5.48
CA ARG A 163 -8.49 -7.72 -5.83
C ARG A 163 -7.23 -8.35 -6.43
N ARG A 164 -7.11 -9.66 -6.35
CA ARG A 164 -6.01 -10.42 -6.98
C ARG A 164 -5.91 -10.15 -8.48
N SER A 165 -7.03 -9.99 -9.19
CA SER A 165 -7.05 -9.65 -10.62
C SER A 165 -6.32 -8.33 -10.94
N VAL A 166 -6.52 -7.30 -10.12
CA VAL A 166 -5.82 -6.01 -10.24
C VAL A 166 -4.31 -6.20 -10.03
N VAL A 167 -3.93 -6.93 -8.98
CA VAL A 167 -2.51 -7.22 -8.68
C VAL A 167 -1.85 -7.96 -9.85
N ASN A 168 -2.52 -8.97 -10.40
CA ASN A 168 -2.00 -9.73 -11.53
C ASN A 168 -1.81 -8.86 -12.78
N ALA A 169 -2.74 -7.95 -13.07
CA ALA A 169 -2.60 -6.99 -14.16
C ALA A 169 -1.41 -6.04 -13.94
N ILE A 170 -1.22 -5.53 -12.72
CA ILE A 170 -0.07 -4.69 -12.38
C ILE A 170 1.26 -5.47 -12.53
N LEU A 171 1.28 -6.73 -12.16
CA LEU A 171 2.47 -7.58 -12.26
C LEU A 171 2.79 -8.02 -13.69
N SER A 172 1.80 -8.03 -14.60
CA SER A 172 2.04 -8.31 -16.02
C SER A 172 2.77 -7.20 -16.76
N LEU A 173 2.87 -5.99 -16.16
CA LEU A 173 3.59 -4.86 -16.72
C LEU A 173 5.09 -4.99 -16.41
N GLY A 174 5.90 -5.01 -17.47
CA GLY A 174 7.36 -5.25 -17.38
C GLY A 174 8.22 -3.99 -17.18
N GLU A 175 7.63 -2.84 -16.86
CA GLU A 175 8.36 -1.59 -16.71
C GLU A 175 9.40 -1.67 -15.59
N TYR A 176 10.65 -1.33 -15.92
CA TYR A 176 11.74 -1.24 -14.95
C TYR A 176 11.63 0.02 -14.07
N ASN A 177 11.37 1.18 -14.70
CA ASN A 177 11.16 2.44 -13.99
C ASN A 177 9.68 2.61 -13.66
N ARG A 178 9.27 2.04 -12.53
CA ARG A 178 7.86 2.04 -12.12
C ARG A 178 7.47 3.37 -11.47
N PHE A 179 6.27 3.82 -11.81
CA PHE A 179 5.55 4.87 -11.12
C PHE A 179 4.18 4.32 -10.73
N SER A 180 4.11 3.70 -9.57
CA SER A 180 2.95 2.91 -9.15
C SER A 180 1.63 3.68 -9.21
N ARG A 181 1.62 4.98 -8.87
CA ARG A 181 0.40 5.81 -8.95
C ARG A 181 -0.13 5.95 -10.37
N GLY A 182 0.76 6.04 -11.36
CA GLY A 182 0.39 6.01 -12.78
C GLY A 182 -0.12 4.64 -13.19
N ILE A 183 0.60 3.58 -12.82
CA ILE A 183 0.25 2.20 -13.14
C ILE A 183 -1.13 1.84 -12.60
N PHE A 184 -1.46 2.21 -11.36
CA PHE A 184 -2.76 1.95 -10.75
C PHE A 184 -3.93 2.62 -11.49
N GLY A 185 -3.72 3.80 -12.09
CA GLY A 185 -4.71 4.45 -12.95
C GLY A 185 -4.78 3.81 -14.34
N TRP A 186 -3.61 3.47 -14.90
CA TRP A 186 -3.49 2.98 -16.28
C TRP A 186 -4.09 1.59 -16.50
N VAL A 187 -4.05 0.70 -15.50
CA VAL A 187 -4.66 -0.65 -15.61
C VAL A 187 -6.18 -0.64 -15.74
N GLY A 188 -6.85 0.50 -15.56
CA GLY A 188 -8.26 0.73 -15.90
C GLY A 188 -9.30 0.05 -15.01
N PHE A 189 -8.93 -0.44 -13.84
CA PHE A 189 -9.86 -1.06 -12.90
C PHE A 189 -10.70 -0.04 -12.13
N LYS A 190 -11.95 -0.43 -11.82
CA LYS A 190 -12.89 0.42 -11.11
C LYS A 190 -12.43 0.67 -9.66
N THR A 191 -12.00 1.91 -9.37
CA THR A 191 -11.46 2.30 -8.07
C THR A 191 -12.40 3.20 -7.29
N LYS A 192 -12.68 2.86 -6.02
CA LYS A 192 -13.36 3.75 -5.06
C LYS A 192 -12.34 4.57 -4.29
N TRP A 193 -12.54 5.89 -4.25
CA TRP A 193 -11.71 6.80 -3.47
C TRP A 193 -12.36 7.13 -2.13
N ILE A 194 -11.65 6.84 -1.04
CA ILE A 194 -12.08 7.07 0.34
C ILE A 194 -11.29 8.26 0.90
N PRO A 195 -12.01 9.28 1.44
CA PRO A 195 -11.38 10.46 2.03
C PRO A 195 -10.71 10.17 3.36
#